data_3c0d17d169ab5ab947d9864b5a2ee41b
#
_entry.id   3c0d17d169ab5ab947d9864b5a2ee41b
#
_cell.length_a   1.000
_cell.length_b   1.000
_cell.length_c   1.000
_cell.angle_alpha   90.00
_cell.angle_beta   90.00
_cell.angle_gamma   90.00
#
_symmetry.space_group_name_H-M   'P 1'
#
loop_
_entity.id
_entity.type
_entity.pdbx_description
1 polymer ?
#
loop_
_entity_poly.entity_id
_entity_poly.type
_entity_poly.pdbx_seq_one_letter_code
_entity_poly.pdbx_strand_id
1 'polypeptide(L)'
;MIQIEDKLISAEVVEELFHCDIIACKGACCVEGDLGAPLEIAELDILDSIYEKVKPYLRPEGIAAIEAQGKSVLDFTHSYSTPLVNEKECAYVTFDEKGIANCGIEQAWSAGDIAFRKPVSCHLYPIRIREYRDVEVLNYDRWDICSAACSLGVKKGIPVYEFVKDALIRKYGEEFYETLDSIVKEKMLMEQQDWEDEDNDED
;
A
#
# COMPACT_ATOMS: atom_id res chain seq x y z
N MET A 1 -10.65 -0.49 17.16
CA MET A 1 -9.16 -0.45 17.14
C MET A 1 -8.65 -1.75 17.69
N ILE A 2 -7.69 -2.39 17.04
CA ILE A 2 -7.04 -3.64 17.45
C ILE A 2 -5.59 -3.33 17.80
N GLN A 3 -5.08 -3.91 18.90
CA GLN A 3 -3.68 -3.80 19.28
C GLN A 3 -3.02 -5.17 19.21
N ILE A 4 -1.91 -5.25 18.48
CA ILE A 4 -1.03 -6.43 18.40
C ILE A 4 0.37 -5.92 18.73
N GLU A 5 0.91 -6.32 19.87
CA GLU A 5 2.19 -5.83 20.41
C GLU A 5 2.24 -4.28 20.42
N ASP A 6 3.19 -3.69 19.71
CA ASP A 6 3.39 -2.25 19.52
C ASP A 6 2.68 -1.67 18.28
N LYS A 7 1.76 -2.43 17.68
CA LYS A 7 0.98 -1.99 16.52
C LYS A 7 -0.47 -1.74 16.90
N LEU A 8 -0.98 -0.56 16.51
CA LEU A 8 -2.38 -0.18 16.64
C LEU A 8 -3.02 -0.14 15.25
N ILE A 9 -4.03 -0.97 15.05
CA ILE A 9 -4.75 -1.09 13.78
C ILE A 9 -6.11 -0.39 13.93
N SER A 10 -6.38 0.60 13.07
CA SER A 10 -7.68 1.28 13.08
C SER A 10 -8.80 0.31 12.68
N ALA A 11 -10.02 0.55 13.19
CA ALA A 11 -11.19 -0.27 12.86
C ALA A 11 -11.43 -0.31 11.34
N GLU A 12 -11.22 0.81 10.66
CA GLU A 12 -11.40 0.92 9.21
C GLU A 12 -10.55 -0.05 8.39
N VAL A 13 -9.35 -0.42 8.87
CA VAL A 13 -8.47 -1.40 8.18
C VAL A 13 -9.12 -2.77 8.09
N VAL A 14 -9.96 -3.13 9.06
CA VAL A 14 -10.61 -4.45 9.12
C VAL A 14 -12.08 -4.42 8.71
N GLU A 15 -12.74 -3.27 8.77
CA GLU A 15 -14.18 -3.11 8.52
C GLU A 15 -14.46 -2.58 7.10
N GLU A 16 -13.58 -1.72 6.54
CA GLU A 16 -13.78 -1.15 5.21
C GLU A 16 -13.42 -2.16 4.11
N LEU A 17 -14.20 -2.14 3.03
CA LEU A 17 -14.04 -3.04 1.89
C LEU A 17 -13.28 -2.35 0.77
N PHE A 18 -12.27 -3.02 0.24
CA PHE A 18 -11.38 -2.46 -0.78
C PHE A 18 -10.83 -3.54 -1.72
N HIS A 19 -10.83 -3.24 -3.01
CA HIS A 19 -10.08 -4.03 -4.00
C HIS A 19 -9.66 -3.10 -5.13
N CYS A 20 -8.35 -2.95 -5.36
CA CYS A 20 -7.82 -2.03 -6.36
C CYS A 20 -8.45 -2.29 -7.74
N ASP A 21 -9.00 -1.23 -8.34
CA ASP A 21 -9.51 -1.23 -9.73
C ASP A 21 -8.61 -0.34 -10.59
N ILE A 22 -7.45 -0.89 -10.97
CA ILE A 22 -6.45 -0.16 -11.75
C ILE A 22 -6.95 0.24 -13.14
N ILE A 23 -7.95 -0.48 -13.67
CA ILE A 23 -8.54 -0.16 -14.97
C ILE A 23 -9.37 1.12 -14.86
N ALA A 24 -10.13 1.27 -13.79
CA ALA A 24 -10.96 2.44 -13.54
C ALA A 24 -10.11 3.67 -13.14
N CYS A 25 -9.19 3.54 -12.17
CA CYS A 25 -8.37 4.65 -11.68
C CYS A 25 -7.13 4.91 -12.52
N LYS A 26 -6.77 4.02 -13.45
CA LYS A 26 -5.57 4.08 -14.31
C LYS A 26 -4.25 4.22 -13.53
N GLY A 27 -4.21 3.72 -12.30
CA GLY A 27 -3.01 3.81 -11.45
C GLY A 27 -2.74 5.22 -10.92
N ALA A 28 -3.79 6.03 -10.71
CA ALA A 28 -3.68 7.42 -10.30
C ALA A 28 -2.81 7.65 -9.04
N CYS A 29 -2.74 6.68 -8.12
CA CYS A 29 -1.89 6.77 -6.93
C CYS A 29 -0.38 6.88 -7.21
N CYS A 30 0.07 6.56 -8.43
CA CYS A 30 1.46 6.77 -8.88
C CYS A 30 1.66 8.12 -9.59
N VAL A 31 0.58 8.85 -9.88
CA VAL A 31 0.56 10.08 -10.67
C VAL A 31 0.13 11.28 -9.85
N GLU A 32 -0.88 11.08 -9.00
CA GLU A 32 -1.43 12.11 -8.13
C GLU A 32 -0.67 12.14 -6.79
N GLY A 33 -0.50 13.31 -6.23
CA GLY A 33 0.13 13.53 -4.94
C GLY A 33 1.27 14.53 -5.00
N ASP A 34 1.53 15.15 -3.86
CA ASP A 34 2.53 16.22 -3.72
C ASP A 34 3.93 15.68 -3.43
N LEU A 35 4.04 14.41 -3.05
CA LEU A 35 5.29 13.74 -2.68
C LEU A 35 5.39 12.37 -3.36
N GLY A 36 6.62 11.88 -3.49
CA GLY A 36 6.90 10.50 -3.91
C GLY A 36 6.41 9.47 -2.89
N ALA A 37 6.50 8.19 -3.25
CA ALA A 37 6.17 7.11 -2.33
C ALA A 37 7.13 7.13 -1.13
N PRO A 38 6.62 7.13 0.13
CA PRO A 38 7.47 7.03 1.31
C PRO A 38 8.34 5.77 1.27
N LEU A 39 9.58 5.89 1.72
CA LEU A 39 10.58 4.81 1.73
C LEU A 39 11.06 4.55 3.15
N GLU A 40 11.22 3.28 3.48
CA GLU A 40 11.95 2.87 4.68
C GLU A 40 13.45 2.99 4.45
N ILE A 41 14.21 3.25 5.53
CA ILE A 41 15.68 3.36 5.44
C ILE A 41 16.29 2.09 4.81
N ALA A 42 15.78 0.92 5.14
CA ALA A 42 16.24 -0.35 4.57
C ALA A 42 16.02 -0.48 3.05
N GLU A 43 15.09 0.31 2.50
CA GLU A 43 14.78 0.28 1.06
C GLU A 43 15.74 1.13 0.23
N LEU A 44 16.50 2.06 0.84
CA LEU A 44 17.42 2.95 0.14
C LEU A 44 18.56 2.17 -0.55
N ASP A 45 19.25 1.33 0.20
CA ASP A 45 20.33 0.47 -0.33
C ASP A 45 19.79 -0.53 -1.36
N ILE A 46 18.56 -1.00 -1.17
CA ILE A 46 17.91 -1.89 -2.13
C ILE A 46 17.70 -1.15 -3.46
N LEU A 47 17.11 0.05 -3.44
CA LEU A 47 16.88 0.85 -4.64
C LEU A 47 18.18 1.17 -5.36
N ASP A 48 19.25 1.49 -4.61
CA ASP A 48 20.58 1.70 -5.19
C ASP A 48 21.09 0.45 -5.91
N SER A 49 20.94 -0.72 -5.31
CA SER A 49 21.48 -1.99 -5.83
C SER A 49 20.72 -2.51 -7.06
N ILE A 50 19.42 -2.23 -7.16
CA ILE A 50 18.55 -2.75 -8.24
C ILE A 50 18.39 -1.78 -9.41
N TYR A 51 18.83 -0.53 -9.28
CA TYR A 51 18.53 0.53 -10.25
C TYR A 51 18.88 0.16 -11.70
N GLU A 52 20.07 -0.37 -11.94
CA GLU A 52 20.50 -0.75 -13.30
C GLU A 52 19.61 -1.84 -13.92
N LYS A 53 19.02 -2.71 -13.11
CA LYS A 53 18.06 -3.73 -13.56
C LYS A 53 16.66 -3.18 -13.77
N VAL A 54 16.27 -2.14 -13.03
CA VAL A 54 14.98 -1.47 -13.14
C VAL A 54 14.96 -0.48 -14.31
N LYS A 55 16.10 0.15 -14.60
CA LYS A 55 16.25 1.18 -15.64
C LYS A 55 15.62 0.82 -16.99
N PRO A 56 15.76 -0.41 -17.54
CA PRO A 56 15.12 -0.80 -18.81
C PRO A 56 13.58 -0.76 -18.81
N TYR A 57 12.95 -0.76 -17.63
CA TYR A 57 11.50 -0.71 -17.45
C TYR A 57 10.99 0.71 -17.26
N LEU A 58 11.88 1.70 -17.20
CA LEU A 58 11.52 3.09 -16.90
C LEU A 58 11.38 3.92 -18.18
N ARG A 59 10.61 4.99 -18.08
CA ARG A 59 10.52 6.01 -19.12
C ARG A 59 11.78 6.90 -19.11
N PRO A 60 12.16 7.50 -20.26
CA PRO A 60 13.30 8.42 -20.30
C PRO A 60 13.20 9.58 -19.30
N GLU A 61 12.01 10.13 -19.09
CA GLU A 61 11.77 11.22 -18.13
C GLU A 61 11.99 10.77 -16.69
N GLY A 62 11.55 9.54 -16.35
CA GLY A 62 11.79 8.94 -15.03
C GLY A 62 13.28 8.68 -14.79
N ILE A 63 13.99 8.15 -15.78
CA ILE A 63 15.45 7.95 -15.72
C ILE A 63 16.16 9.29 -15.49
N ALA A 64 15.81 10.32 -16.26
CA ALA A 64 16.43 11.64 -16.12
C ALA A 64 16.17 12.25 -14.73
N ALA A 65 14.95 12.09 -14.20
CA ALA A 65 14.60 12.56 -12.86
C ALA A 65 15.40 11.82 -11.78
N ILE A 66 15.53 10.50 -11.87
CA ILE A 66 16.30 9.68 -10.92
C ILE A 66 17.80 10.03 -11.00
N GLU A 67 18.37 10.21 -12.19
CA GLU A 67 19.76 10.56 -12.36
C GLU A 67 20.10 11.96 -11.84
N ALA A 68 19.13 12.88 -11.87
CA ALA A 68 19.28 14.24 -11.37
C ALA A 68 19.07 14.37 -9.86
N GLN A 69 18.11 13.63 -9.29
CA GLN A 69 17.67 13.77 -7.90
C GLN A 69 18.21 12.66 -6.97
N GLY A 70 18.62 11.52 -7.52
CA GLY A 70 18.92 10.28 -6.78
C GLY A 70 17.81 9.25 -6.90
N LYS A 71 18.07 7.99 -6.49
CA LYS A 71 17.08 6.91 -6.48
C LYS A 71 16.03 7.11 -5.38
N SER A 72 16.37 7.91 -4.37
CA SER A 72 15.50 8.39 -3.30
C SER A 72 15.82 9.85 -3.01
N VAL A 73 14.88 10.58 -2.44
CA VAL A 73 15.03 11.99 -2.04
C VAL A 73 14.62 12.15 -0.57
N LEU A 74 15.32 13.02 0.15
CA LEU A 74 14.91 13.45 1.48
C LEU A 74 13.94 14.62 1.28
N ASP A 75 12.69 14.46 1.71
CA ASP A 75 11.67 15.48 1.58
C ASP A 75 11.73 16.53 2.71
N PHE A 76 10.86 17.53 2.65
CA PHE A 76 10.81 18.61 3.65
C PHE A 76 10.29 18.14 5.03
N THR A 77 9.72 16.91 5.12
CA THR A 77 9.32 16.28 6.38
C THR A 77 10.47 15.50 7.03
N HIS A 78 11.65 15.50 6.45
CA HIS A 78 12.81 14.68 6.80
C HIS A 78 12.55 13.18 6.66
N SER A 79 11.68 12.81 5.73
CA SER A 79 11.39 11.42 5.36
C SER A 79 11.94 11.14 3.96
N TYR A 80 12.34 9.91 3.72
CA TYR A 80 12.75 9.50 2.39
C TYR A 80 11.55 9.13 1.52
N SER A 81 11.59 9.55 0.26
CA SER A 81 10.57 9.22 -0.74
C SER A 81 11.19 8.94 -2.10
N THR A 82 10.41 8.37 -3.01
CA THR A 82 10.83 8.25 -4.41
C THR A 82 10.87 9.63 -5.08
N PRO A 83 11.82 9.89 -6.01
CA PRO A 83 11.85 11.14 -6.77
C PRO A 83 10.62 11.29 -7.67
N LEU A 84 10.31 12.54 -8.03
CA LEU A 84 9.21 12.89 -8.91
C LEU A 84 9.70 13.44 -10.25
N VAL A 85 8.97 13.21 -11.32
CA VAL A 85 9.13 13.86 -12.61
C VAL A 85 8.40 15.19 -12.58
N ASN A 86 9.11 16.32 -12.65
CA ASN A 86 8.56 17.67 -12.66
C ASN A 86 7.56 17.93 -11.50
N GLU A 87 7.87 17.43 -10.31
CA GLU A 87 7.03 17.59 -9.10
C GLU A 87 5.60 17.00 -9.25
N LYS A 88 5.45 15.99 -10.10
CA LYS A 88 4.16 15.34 -10.39
C LYS A 88 4.24 13.84 -10.12
N GLU A 89 4.29 13.05 -11.18
CA GLU A 89 4.27 11.59 -11.04
C GLU A 89 5.60 11.02 -10.51
N CYS A 90 5.50 9.88 -9.84
CA CYS A 90 6.66 9.11 -9.38
C CYS A 90 7.62 8.81 -10.54
N ALA A 91 8.93 9.01 -10.35
CA ALA A 91 9.93 8.76 -11.38
C ALA A 91 10.05 7.27 -11.78
N TYR A 92 9.58 6.36 -10.94
CA TYR A 92 9.52 4.92 -11.24
C TYR A 92 8.24 4.51 -11.99
N VAL A 93 7.33 5.45 -12.32
CA VAL A 93 6.12 5.14 -13.07
C VAL A 93 6.40 4.95 -14.56
N THR A 94 5.69 4.02 -15.16
CA THR A 94 5.60 3.83 -16.61
C THR A 94 4.12 3.76 -17.00
N PHE A 95 3.80 3.90 -18.28
CA PHE A 95 2.43 3.84 -18.77
C PHE A 95 2.32 2.78 -19.86
N ASP A 96 1.27 2.00 -19.83
CA ASP A 96 0.96 1.08 -20.91
C ASP A 96 0.28 1.80 -22.10
N GLU A 97 -0.02 1.06 -23.15
CA GLU A 97 -0.67 1.57 -24.38
C GLU A 97 -2.06 2.20 -24.12
N LYS A 98 -2.68 1.87 -22.98
CA LYS A 98 -4.00 2.39 -22.56
C LYS A 98 -3.86 3.60 -21.61
N GLY A 99 -2.62 4.02 -21.33
CA GLY A 99 -2.33 5.10 -20.40
C GLY A 99 -2.54 4.70 -18.92
N ILE A 100 -2.48 3.41 -18.61
CA ILE A 100 -2.52 2.92 -17.23
C ILE A 100 -1.12 3.04 -16.64
N ALA A 101 -1.01 3.73 -15.51
CA ALA A 101 0.23 3.87 -14.77
C ALA A 101 0.60 2.55 -14.07
N ASN A 102 1.83 2.13 -14.24
CA ASN A 102 2.41 0.93 -13.67
C ASN A 102 3.75 1.27 -12.98
N CYS A 103 4.17 0.46 -12.03
CA CYS A 103 5.46 0.64 -11.38
C CYS A 103 6.55 -0.12 -12.15
N GLY A 104 7.58 0.56 -12.63
CA GLY A 104 8.71 -0.07 -13.33
C GLY A 104 9.50 -1.02 -12.43
N ILE A 105 9.58 -0.74 -11.12
CA ILE A 105 10.16 -1.68 -10.14
C ILE A 105 9.34 -2.98 -10.11
N GLU A 106 8.00 -2.88 -10.02
CA GLU A 106 7.12 -4.07 -9.99
C GLU A 106 7.16 -4.84 -11.31
N GLN A 107 7.36 -4.16 -12.46
CA GLN A 107 7.55 -4.82 -13.75
C GLN A 107 8.86 -5.63 -13.77
N ALA A 108 9.97 -5.06 -13.30
CA ALA A 108 11.25 -5.77 -13.20
C ALA A 108 11.17 -6.98 -12.23
N TRP A 109 10.43 -6.83 -11.12
CA TRP A 109 10.14 -7.94 -10.21
C TRP A 109 9.30 -9.03 -10.89
N SER A 110 8.25 -8.65 -11.59
CA SER A 110 7.36 -9.61 -12.30
C SER A 110 8.09 -10.35 -13.42
N ALA A 111 9.11 -9.73 -14.02
CA ALA A 111 9.99 -10.37 -15.01
C ALA A 111 11.03 -11.31 -14.38
N GLY A 112 11.19 -11.28 -13.05
CA GLY A 112 12.18 -12.09 -12.32
C GLY A 112 13.59 -11.51 -12.27
N ASP A 113 13.78 -10.26 -12.71
CA ASP A 113 15.10 -9.62 -12.77
C ASP A 113 15.58 -9.15 -11.38
N ILE A 114 14.64 -8.89 -10.48
CA ILE A 114 14.89 -8.44 -9.10
C ILE A 114 13.97 -9.16 -8.10
N ALA A 115 14.40 -9.24 -6.84
CA ALA A 115 13.59 -9.81 -5.75
C ALA A 115 12.70 -8.77 -5.05
N PHE A 116 12.96 -7.48 -5.21
CA PHE A 116 12.23 -6.40 -4.57
C PHE A 116 11.01 -6.00 -5.41
N ARG A 117 9.81 -6.25 -4.87
CA ARG A 117 8.56 -6.03 -5.62
C ARG A 117 8.29 -4.54 -5.90
N LYS A 118 8.27 -3.71 -4.84
CA LYS A 118 8.07 -2.25 -4.84
C LYS A 118 8.24 -1.70 -3.42
N PRO A 119 8.30 -0.37 -3.22
CA PRO A 119 8.28 0.21 -1.88
C PRO A 119 7.13 -0.34 -1.04
N VAL A 120 7.41 -0.63 0.24
CA VAL A 120 6.42 -1.22 1.14
C VAL A 120 5.21 -0.33 1.33
N SER A 121 5.40 0.99 1.33
CA SER A 121 4.31 1.97 1.39
C SER A 121 3.34 1.86 0.20
N CYS A 122 3.85 1.56 -1.01
CA CYS A 122 3.02 1.30 -2.18
C CYS A 122 2.35 -0.08 -2.13
N HIS A 123 3.01 -1.07 -1.50
CA HIS A 123 2.47 -2.42 -1.39
C HIS A 123 1.37 -2.50 -0.33
N LEU A 124 1.48 -1.74 0.74
CA LEU A 124 0.48 -1.63 1.81
C LEU A 124 -0.71 -0.73 1.46
N TYR A 125 -0.60 0.10 0.40
CA TYR A 125 -1.68 1.02 0.09
C TYR A 125 -3.00 0.25 -0.18
N PRO A 126 -4.11 0.63 0.47
CA PRO A 126 -4.42 1.92 1.10
C PRO A 126 -4.11 2.02 2.62
N ILE A 127 -3.33 1.16 3.20
CA ILE A 127 -2.88 1.34 4.58
C ILE A 127 -1.70 2.31 4.61
N ARG A 128 -1.78 3.31 5.51
CA ARG A 128 -0.70 4.23 5.84
C ARG A 128 -0.24 3.99 7.28
N ILE A 129 1.08 3.84 7.46
CA ILE A 129 1.70 3.66 8.76
C ILE A 129 2.17 5.03 9.26
N ARG A 130 1.91 5.30 10.54
CA ARG A 130 2.50 6.43 11.27
C ARG A 130 3.19 5.92 12.52
N GLU A 131 4.44 6.30 12.68
CA GLU A 131 5.23 5.95 13.86
C GLU A 131 5.07 7.03 14.94
N TYR A 132 4.80 6.61 16.17
CA TYR A 132 4.70 7.45 17.35
C TYR A 132 5.53 6.85 18.48
N ARG A 133 6.78 7.32 18.66
CA ARG A 133 7.71 6.82 19.67
C ARG A 133 7.88 5.30 19.58
N ASP A 134 7.12 4.56 20.42
CA ASP A 134 7.23 3.11 20.56
C ASP A 134 6.02 2.37 19.94
N VAL A 135 5.20 3.06 19.14
CA VAL A 135 3.95 2.51 18.57
C VAL A 135 3.84 2.85 17.10
N GLU A 136 3.56 1.86 16.27
CA GLU A 136 3.13 2.04 14.87
C GLU A 136 1.60 2.03 14.79
N VAL A 137 1.03 3.00 14.07
CA VAL A 137 -0.41 3.09 13.85
C VAL A 137 -0.72 2.85 12.37
N LEU A 138 -1.48 1.79 12.10
CA LEU A 138 -1.94 1.41 10.78
C LEU A 138 -3.33 2.02 10.55
N ASN A 139 -3.42 2.95 9.60
CA ASN A 139 -4.66 3.63 9.27
C ASN A 139 -5.07 3.37 7.82
N TYR A 140 -6.37 3.31 7.57
CA TYR A 140 -6.92 3.32 6.23
C TYR A 140 -6.87 4.75 5.65
N ASP A 141 -6.26 4.90 4.49
CA ASP A 141 -6.12 6.18 3.78
C ASP A 141 -7.25 6.34 2.75
N ARG A 142 -8.14 7.31 3.00
CA ARG A 142 -9.26 7.60 2.11
C ARG A 142 -8.84 8.63 1.08
N TRP A 143 -8.70 8.19 -0.15
CA TRP A 143 -8.37 9.07 -1.26
C TRP A 143 -9.43 8.94 -2.37
N ASP A 144 -9.95 10.06 -2.84
CA ASP A 144 -11.07 10.10 -3.80
C ASP A 144 -10.76 9.36 -5.11
N ILE A 145 -9.49 9.33 -5.52
CA ILE A 145 -9.05 8.56 -6.69
C ILE A 145 -9.29 7.06 -6.57
N CYS A 146 -9.52 6.55 -5.37
CA CYS A 146 -9.77 5.15 -5.06
C CYS A 146 -11.27 4.80 -4.92
N SER A 147 -12.20 5.69 -5.25
CA SER A 147 -13.64 5.45 -5.12
C SER A 147 -14.13 4.21 -5.88
N ALA A 148 -13.55 3.94 -7.05
CA ALA A 148 -13.83 2.72 -7.82
C ALA A 148 -13.34 1.45 -7.10
N ALA A 149 -12.21 1.53 -6.39
CA ALA A 149 -11.67 0.42 -5.62
C ALA A 149 -12.54 0.08 -4.41
N CYS A 150 -13.10 1.09 -3.72
CA CYS A 150 -14.08 0.88 -2.65
C CYS A 150 -15.33 0.16 -3.19
N SER A 151 -15.87 0.64 -4.33
CA SER A 151 -17.03 0.02 -4.98
C SER A 151 -16.78 -1.43 -5.39
N LEU A 152 -15.58 -1.74 -5.89
CA LEU A 152 -15.18 -3.09 -6.26
C LEU A 152 -14.97 -3.96 -5.02
N GLY A 153 -14.40 -3.41 -3.94
CA GLY A 153 -14.25 -4.07 -2.64
C GLY A 153 -15.59 -4.52 -2.08
N VAL A 154 -16.60 -3.66 -2.09
CA VAL A 154 -17.98 -3.99 -1.68
C VAL A 154 -18.55 -5.15 -2.52
N LYS A 155 -18.38 -5.12 -3.84
CA LYS A 155 -18.86 -6.21 -4.73
C LYS A 155 -18.18 -7.54 -4.45
N LYS A 156 -16.93 -7.52 -4.01
CA LYS A 156 -16.13 -8.72 -3.74
C LYS A 156 -16.20 -9.18 -2.28
N GLY A 157 -16.66 -8.31 -1.37
CA GLY A 157 -16.69 -8.57 0.07
C GLY A 157 -15.28 -8.70 0.67
N ILE A 158 -14.29 -7.95 0.16
CA ILE A 158 -12.89 -8.09 0.58
C ILE A 158 -12.50 -6.91 1.49
N PRO A 159 -12.25 -7.15 2.79
CA PRO A 159 -11.72 -6.12 3.69
C PRO A 159 -10.33 -5.64 3.29
N VAL A 160 -9.99 -4.40 3.68
CA VAL A 160 -8.69 -3.79 3.38
C VAL A 160 -7.53 -4.69 3.81
N TYR A 161 -7.54 -5.22 5.05
CA TYR A 161 -6.45 -6.06 5.56
C TYR A 161 -6.25 -7.35 4.75
N GLU A 162 -7.32 -7.94 4.24
CA GLU A 162 -7.23 -9.11 3.34
C GLU A 162 -6.68 -8.73 1.97
N PHE A 163 -7.11 -7.58 1.43
CA PHE A 163 -6.59 -7.09 0.14
C PHE A 163 -5.07 -6.89 0.17
N VAL A 164 -4.52 -6.39 1.28
CA VAL A 164 -3.08 -6.14 1.43
C VAL A 164 -2.35 -7.24 2.21
N LYS A 165 -2.93 -8.44 2.33
CA LYS A 165 -2.35 -9.58 3.06
C LYS A 165 -0.86 -9.77 2.80
N ASP A 166 -0.46 -9.87 1.53
CA ASP A 166 0.94 -10.11 1.16
C ASP A 166 1.86 -8.98 1.62
N ALA A 167 1.36 -7.75 1.66
CA ALA A 167 2.11 -6.59 2.12
C ALA A 167 2.26 -6.59 3.64
N LEU A 168 1.22 -6.96 4.38
CA LEU A 168 1.27 -7.12 5.84
C LEU A 168 2.22 -8.23 6.24
N ILE A 169 2.14 -9.39 5.59
CA ILE A 169 3.07 -10.50 5.82
C ILE A 169 4.52 -10.08 5.51
N ARG A 170 4.75 -9.39 4.39
CA ARG A 170 6.07 -8.88 4.04
C ARG A 170 6.64 -7.92 5.08
N LYS A 171 5.81 -7.05 5.64
CA LYS A 171 6.24 -6.01 6.59
C LYS A 171 6.41 -6.54 8.01
N TYR A 172 5.46 -7.36 8.48
CA TYR A 172 5.33 -7.76 9.88
C TYR A 172 5.49 -9.25 10.14
N GLY A 173 5.52 -10.06 9.10
CA GLY A 173 5.57 -11.53 9.22
C GLY A 173 4.20 -12.20 9.19
N GLU A 174 4.21 -13.51 8.96
CA GLU A 174 3.01 -14.34 8.85
C GLU A 174 2.23 -14.41 10.17
N GLU A 175 2.94 -14.54 11.29
CA GLU A 175 2.36 -14.60 12.63
C GLU A 175 1.52 -13.35 12.97
N PHE A 176 2.00 -12.16 12.59
CA PHE A 176 1.22 -10.93 12.76
C PHE A 176 -0.08 -10.97 11.98
N TYR A 177 -0.03 -11.40 10.71
CA TYR A 177 -1.23 -11.48 9.88
C TYR A 177 -2.23 -12.51 10.41
N GLU A 178 -1.78 -13.69 10.81
CA GLU A 178 -2.62 -14.74 11.38
C GLU A 178 -3.28 -14.31 12.69
N THR A 179 -2.54 -13.58 13.53
CA THR A 179 -3.08 -13.01 14.77
C THR A 179 -4.17 -11.98 14.46
N LEU A 180 -3.93 -11.06 13.52
CA LEU A 180 -4.93 -10.07 13.10
C LEU A 180 -6.19 -10.75 12.55
N ASP A 181 -6.02 -11.70 11.64
CA ASP A 181 -7.11 -12.44 11.01
C ASP A 181 -7.95 -13.21 12.04
N SER A 182 -7.32 -13.82 13.03
CA SER A 182 -8.00 -14.52 14.13
C SER A 182 -8.84 -13.57 14.99
N ILE A 183 -8.27 -12.42 15.38
CA ILE A 183 -8.99 -11.41 16.18
C ILE A 183 -10.21 -10.87 15.41
N VAL A 184 -10.05 -10.60 14.10
CA VAL A 184 -11.16 -10.11 13.27
C VAL A 184 -12.27 -11.15 13.17
N LYS A 185 -11.94 -12.41 12.94
CA LYS A 185 -12.93 -13.50 12.85
C LYS A 185 -13.67 -13.73 14.18
N GLU A 186 -12.95 -13.69 15.29
CA GLU A 186 -13.57 -13.78 16.61
C GLU A 186 -14.56 -12.63 16.86
N LYS A 187 -14.17 -11.40 16.53
CA LYS A 187 -15.04 -10.22 16.65
C LYS A 187 -16.31 -10.38 15.81
N MET A 188 -16.18 -10.81 14.55
CA MET A 188 -17.34 -11.04 13.66
C MET A 188 -18.30 -12.11 14.21
N LEU A 189 -17.76 -13.18 14.81
CA LEU A 189 -18.59 -14.24 15.42
C LEU A 189 -19.34 -13.73 16.66
N MET A 190 -18.70 -12.91 17.49
CA MET A 190 -19.35 -12.31 18.67
C MET A 190 -20.49 -11.37 18.24
N GLU A 191 -20.24 -10.50 17.25
CA GLU A 191 -21.26 -9.59 16.72
C GLU A 191 -22.46 -10.34 16.13
N GLN A 192 -22.25 -11.49 15.48
CA GLN A 192 -23.33 -12.32 14.96
C GLN A 192 -24.16 -12.95 16.10
N GLN A 193 -23.51 -13.40 17.16
CA GLN A 193 -24.22 -13.99 18.34
C GLN A 193 -25.08 -12.95 19.06
N ASP A 194 -24.53 -11.73 19.24
CA ASP A 194 -25.29 -10.65 19.90
C ASP A 194 -26.57 -10.31 19.12
N TRP A 195 -26.55 -10.31 17.79
CA TRP A 195 -27.72 -10.08 16.92
C TRP A 195 -28.75 -11.21 17.06
N GLU A 196 -28.30 -12.47 17.09
CA GLU A 196 -29.21 -13.63 17.25
C GLU A 196 -29.91 -13.67 18.63
N ASP A 197 -29.20 -13.19 19.67
CA ASP A 197 -29.74 -13.12 21.02
C ASP A 197 -30.77 -11.97 21.18
N GLU A 198 -30.54 -10.80 20.56
CA GLU A 198 -31.46 -9.65 20.54
C GLU A 198 -32.78 -10.00 19.81
N ASP A 199 -32.70 -10.68 18.65
CA ASP A 199 -33.91 -11.10 17.91
C ASP A 199 -34.76 -12.15 18.66
N ASN A 200 -34.17 -12.96 19.56
CA ASN A 200 -34.87 -13.95 20.34
C ASN A 200 -35.55 -13.39 21.60
N ASP A 201 -35.12 -12.20 22.09
CA ASP A 201 -35.73 -11.56 23.27
C ASP A 201 -36.96 -10.67 22.93
N GLU A 202 -37.27 -10.44 21.65
CA GLU A 202 -38.44 -9.66 21.18
C GLU A 202 -39.71 -10.53 20.90
N ASP A 203 -39.66 -11.86 21.05
CA ASP A 203 -40.81 -12.78 20.91
C ASP A 203 -41.35 -13.23 22.28
#